data_5525e916c65a433746b80e9e9c899ceb
#
_entry.id   5525e916c65a433746b80e9e9c899ceb
#
_cell.length_a   1.000
_cell.length_b   1.000
_cell.length_c   1.000
_cell.angle_alpha   90.00
_cell.angle_beta   90.00
_cell.angle_gamma   90.00
#
_symmetry.space_group_name_H-M   'P 1'
#
loop_
_entity.id
_entity.type
_entity.pdbx_description
1 polymer ?
#
loop_
_entity_poly.entity_id
_entity_poly.type
_entity_poly.pdbx_seq_one_letter_code
_entity_poly.pdbx_strand_id
1 'polypeptide(L)'
;MVKRKTRSGNGPAALTRKALLARITINPNVCFGKPCVRGHRIWVSLILDWLASGMSQQEILDDFPELEPADINACIAYGAEMSRERYVEIPAQAKE
;
A
#
# COMPACT_ATOMS: atom_id res chain seq x y z
N MET A 1 -11.98 22.46 -1.11
CA MET A 1 -12.07 22.00 -1.35
C MET A 1 -12.41 21.10 -1.54
N VAL A 2 -12.50 20.87 -1.28
CA VAL A 2 -12.69 20.09 -1.45
C VAL A 2 -13.05 19.32 -2.05
N LYS A 3 -12.87 19.05 -2.37
CA LYS A 3 -13.26 18.35 -2.94
C LYS A 3 -13.00 17.34 -3.18
N ARG A 4 -12.64 16.92 -2.84
CA ARG A 4 -12.46 15.82 -2.94
C ARG A 4 -13.28 14.93 -3.06
N LYS A 5 -13.98 15.03 -3.00
CA LYS A 5 -14.80 14.25 -3.16
C LYS A 5 -15.29 13.97 -4.15
N THR A 6 -15.10 14.33 -4.55
CA THR A 6 -15.57 14.10 -5.53
C THR A 6 -15.09 13.28 -6.26
N ARG A 7 -14.38 13.09 -6.02
CA ARG A 7 -14.00 12.27 -6.62
C ARG A 7 -14.33 11.21 -6.54
N SER A 8 -14.68 11.24 -5.99
CA SER A 8 -14.99 10.22 -5.89
C SER A 8 -15.68 9.74 -6.60
N GLY A 9 -15.89 10.24 -6.74
CA GLY A 9 -16.62 9.86 -7.41
C GLY A 9 -16.35 8.93 -8.21
N ASN A 10 -15.65 8.82 -8.42
CA ASN A 10 -15.49 7.93 -9.18
C ASN A 10 -15.92 6.79 -8.91
N GLY A 11 -16.57 6.82 -8.31
CA GLY A 11 -17.31 5.86 -8.14
C GLY A 11 -16.91 4.50 -8.23
N PRO A 12 -17.25 3.82 -9.22
CA PRO A 12 -16.97 2.40 -9.19
C PRO A 12 -15.50 2.10 -9.04
N ALA A 13 -14.68 3.05 -9.33
CA ALA A 13 -13.27 2.83 -9.20
C ALA A 13 -12.80 3.00 -7.77
N ALA A 14 -13.63 3.56 -6.92
CA ALA A 14 -13.23 3.77 -5.55
C ALA A 14 -13.28 2.46 -4.81
N LEU A 15 -12.17 2.03 -4.30
CA LEU A 15 -12.10 0.78 -3.55
C LEU A 15 -12.10 1.07 -2.07
N THR A 16 -12.85 0.26 -1.34
CA THR A 16 -12.84 0.36 0.11
C THR A 16 -11.52 -0.14 0.65
N ARG A 17 -11.23 0.21 1.90
CA ARG A 17 -10.07 -0.34 2.56
C ARG A 17 -10.10 -1.86 2.54
N LYS A 18 -11.26 -2.44 2.79
CA LYS A 18 -11.38 -3.89 2.81
C LYS A 18 -11.03 -4.47 1.45
N ALA A 19 -11.52 -3.87 0.39
CA ALA A 19 -11.23 -4.37 -0.95
C ALA A 19 -9.76 -4.21 -1.30
N LEU A 20 -9.14 -3.14 -0.85
CA LEU A 20 -7.71 -2.95 -1.08
C LEU A 20 -6.89 -3.98 -0.32
N LEU A 21 -7.22 -4.18 0.96
CA LEU A 21 -6.47 -5.14 1.76
C LEU A 21 -6.60 -6.56 1.24
N ALA A 22 -7.72 -6.86 0.57
CA ALA A 22 -7.90 -8.19 -0.01
C ALA A 22 -6.91 -8.48 -1.12
N ARG A 23 -6.22 -7.47 -1.64
CA ARG A 23 -5.20 -7.67 -2.66
C ARG A 23 -3.85 -8.08 -2.07
N ILE A 24 -3.74 -8.12 -0.76
CA ILE A 24 -2.48 -8.47 -0.11
C ILE A 24 -2.57 -9.93 0.34
N THR A 25 -1.56 -10.71 0.01
CA THR A 25 -1.51 -12.11 0.41
C THR A 25 -0.34 -12.33 1.36
N ILE A 26 -0.57 -13.20 2.33
CA ILE A 26 0.48 -13.60 3.24
C ILE A 26 0.44 -15.12 3.26
N ASN A 27 1.44 -15.72 2.66
CA ASN A 27 1.48 -17.17 2.50
C ASN A 27 2.87 -17.64 2.91
N PRO A 28 2.96 -18.54 3.91
CA PRO A 28 4.27 -18.99 4.38
C PRO A 28 5.14 -19.59 3.28
N ASN A 29 4.51 -20.08 2.21
CA ASN A 29 5.23 -20.71 1.13
C ASN A 29 5.58 -19.75 0.00
N VAL A 30 5.24 -18.48 0.16
CA VAL A 30 5.52 -17.46 -0.84
C VAL A 30 6.19 -16.30 -0.15
N CYS A 31 7.34 -15.88 -0.65
CA CYS A 31 8.08 -14.75 -0.11
C CYS A 31 8.34 -14.90 1.39
N PHE A 32 8.54 -16.13 1.84
CA PHE A 32 8.86 -16.42 3.25
C PHE A 32 7.79 -15.90 4.22
N GLY A 33 6.54 -15.86 3.77
CA GLY A 33 5.45 -15.40 4.62
C GLY A 33 5.34 -13.90 4.72
N LYS A 34 6.12 -13.16 3.96
CA LYS A 34 6.00 -11.70 3.95
C LYS A 34 4.81 -11.28 3.13
N PRO A 35 4.17 -10.16 3.48
CA PRO A 35 3.05 -9.66 2.67
C PRO A 35 3.48 -9.38 1.24
N CYS A 36 2.71 -9.88 0.30
CA CYS A 36 2.97 -9.71 -1.12
C CYS A 36 1.69 -9.29 -1.82
N VAL A 37 1.84 -8.78 -3.04
CA VAL A 37 0.71 -8.28 -3.80
C VAL A 37 0.08 -9.43 -4.59
N ARG A 38 -1.18 -9.73 -4.31
CA ARG A 38 -2.01 -10.66 -5.10
C ARG A 38 -1.30 -11.93 -5.55
N GLY A 39 -0.52 -12.53 -4.67
CA GLY A 39 0.17 -13.76 -5.03
C GLY A 39 1.42 -13.58 -5.88
N HIS A 40 1.70 -12.37 -6.33
CA HIS A 40 2.98 -12.10 -6.98
C HIS A 40 4.07 -12.09 -5.91
N ARG A 41 5.29 -12.26 -6.34
CA ARG A 41 6.41 -12.25 -5.41
C ARG A 41 6.96 -10.85 -5.26
N ILE A 42 6.08 -9.88 -5.22
CA ILE A 42 6.44 -8.48 -5.04
C ILE A 42 6.03 -8.10 -3.63
N TRP A 43 7.00 -7.79 -2.82
CA TRP A 43 6.77 -7.51 -1.41
C TRP A 43 6.12 -6.15 -1.23
N VAL A 44 5.15 -6.10 -0.32
CA VAL A 44 4.52 -4.83 0.04
C VAL A 44 5.57 -3.84 0.53
N SER A 45 6.52 -4.31 1.36
CA SER A 45 7.53 -3.42 1.90
C SER A 45 8.40 -2.80 0.81
N LEU A 46 8.65 -3.54 -0.26
CA LEU A 46 9.45 -3.02 -1.36
C LEU A 46 8.73 -1.85 -2.05
N ILE A 47 7.43 -2.03 -2.29
CA ILE A 47 6.63 -0.97 -2.90
C ILE A 47 6.63 0.28 -2.00
N LEU A 48 6.44 0.06 -0.71
CA LEU A 48 6.40 1.18 0.24
C LEU A 48 7.76 1.88 0.31
N ASP A 49 8.84 1.13 0.28
CA ASP A 49 10.18 1.72 0.31
C ASP A 49 10.43 2.56 -0.92
N TRP A 50 9.99 2.10 -2.09
CA TRP A 50 10.18 2.88 -3.31
C TRP A 50 9.39 4.18 -3.26
N LEU A 51 8.15 4.11 -2.79
CA LEU A 51 7.35 5.32 -2.63
C LEU A 51 8.01 6.28 -1.66
N ALA A 52 8.52 5.73 -0.55
CA ALA A 52 9.19 6.56 0.44
C ALA A 52 10.44 7.22 -0.11
N SER A 53 11.09 6.59 -1.08
CA SER A 53 12.30 7.16 -1.67
C SER A 53 12.01 8.16 -2.76
N GLY A 54 10.73 8.39 -3.08
CA GLY A 54 10.36 9.40 -4.05
C GLY A 54 9.95 8.88 -5.41
N MET A 55 9.94 7.55 -5.59
CA MET A 55 9.44 7.02 -6.85
C MET A 55 7.95 7.29 -6.97
N SER A 56 7.53 7.68 -8.17
CA SER A 56 6.11 7.86 -8.41
C SER A 56 5.44 6.51 -8.61
N GLN A 57 4.12 6.51 -8.43
CA GLN A 57 3.37 5.29 -8.69
C GLN A 57 3.53 4.86 -10.15
N GLN A 58 3.58 5.82 -11.07
CA GLN A 58 3.72 5.47 -12.47
C GLN A 58 5.06 4.79 -12.74
N GLU A 59 6.13 5.25 -12.10
CA GLU A 59 7.43 4.62 -12.27
C GLU A 59 7.41 3.17 -11.79
N ILE A 60 6.73 2.92 -10.67
CA ILE A 60 6.63 1.57 -10.15
C ILE A 60 5.83 0.69 -11.11
N LEU A 61 4.73 1.23 -11.63
CA LEU A 61 3.90 0.47 -12.56
C LEU A 61 4.66 0.18 -13.86
N ASP A 62 5.51 1.10 -14.29
CA ASP A 62 6.30 0.88 -15.49
C ASP A 62 7.29 -0.25 -15.28
N ASP A 63 7.86 -0.35 -14.09
CA ASP A 63 8.83 -1.39 -13.79
C ASP A 63 8.17 -2.75 -13.55
N PHE A 64 6.94 -2.75 -13.09
CA PHE A 64 6.22 -3.98 -12.77
C PHE A 64 4.87 -3.96 -13.45
N PRO A 65 4.86 -4.29 -14.74
CA PRO A 65 3.61 -4.21 -15.51
C PRO A 65 2.50 -5.14 -15.04
N GLU A 66 2.84 -6.13 -14.22
CA GLU A 66 1.80 -7.00 -13.68
C GLU A 66 1.01 -6.33 -12.57
N LEU A 67 1.46 -5.18 -12.09
CA LEU A 67 0.75 -4.46 -11.03
C LEU A 67 -0.28 -3.52 -11.63
N GLU A 68 -1.33 -3.29 -10.87
CA GLU A 68 -2.36 -2.32 -11.19
C GLU A 68 -2.26 -1.16 -10.22
N PRO A 69 -2.79 0.01 -10.58
CA PRO A 69 -2.76 1.13 -9.64
C PRO A 69 -3.38 0.80 -8.29
N ALA A 70 -4.44 -0.02 -8.27
CA ALA A 70 -5.06 -0.41 -7.02
C ALA A 70 -4.12 -1.25 -6.16
N ASP A 71 -3.16 -1.95 -6.77
CA ASP A 71 -2.19 -2.72 -5.99
C ASP A 71 -1.29 -1.81 -5.17
N ILE A 72 -0.90 -0.67 -5.75
CA ILE A 72 -0.08 0.28 -5.01
C ILE A 72 -0.87 0.87 -3.87
N ASN A 73 -2.13 1.23 -4.13
CA ASN A 73 -3.00 1.73 -3.07
C ASN A 73 -3.21 0.67 -1.99
N ALA A 74 -3.26 -0.60 -2.38
CA ALA A 74 -3.38 -1.68 -1.41
C ALA A 74 -2.17 -1.74 -0.49
N CYS A 75 -0.97 -1.55 -1.05
CA CYS A 75 0.23 -1.53 -0.23
C CYS A 75 0.19 -0.39 0.77
N ILE A 76 -0.26 0.78 0.32
CA ILE A 76 -0.36 1.94 1.20
C ILE A 76 -1.38 1.67 2.30
N ALA A 77 -2.53 1.09 1.94
CA ALA A 77 -3.55 0.77 2.92
C ALA A 77 -3.04 -0.25 3.94
N TYR A 78 -2.27 -1.23 3.48
CA TYR A 78 -1.70 -2.22 4.38
C TYR A 78 -0.72 -1.57 5.34
N GLY A 79 0.13 -0.68 4.84
CA GLY A 79 1.05 0.04 5.70
C GLY A 79 0.33 0.87 6.74
N ALA A 80 -0.75 1.53 6.34
CA ALA A 80 -1.54 2.31 7.27
C ALA A 80 -2.17 1.42 8.34
N GLU A 81 -2.65 0.25 7.93
CA GLU A 81 -3.28 -0.66 8.87
C GLU A 81 -2.27 -1.19 9.88
N MET A 82 -1.09 -1.55 9.41
CA MET A 82 -0.05 -2.05 10.30
C MET A 82 0.45 -0.98 11.24
N SER A 83 0.53 0.25 10.75
CA SER A 83 0.92 1.37 11.58
C SER A 83 -0.09 1.61 12.70
N ARG A 84 -1.35 1.37 12.40
CA ARG A 84 -2.42 1.60 13.37
C ARG A 84 -2.45 0.51 14.43
N GLU A 85 -2.12 -0.69 14.04
CA GLU A 85 -2.19 -1.84 14.95
C GLU A 85 -0.96 -1.98 15.81
N ARG A 86 0.12 -1.31 15.47
CA ARG A 86 1.35 -1.45 16.22
C ARG A 86 1.60 -0.19 16.99
N TYR A 87 1.91 -0.35 18.23
CA TYR A 87 2.26 0.78 19.06
C TYR A 87 3.77 0.89 19.11
N VAL A 88 4.27 2.00 18.66
CA VAL A 88 5.70 2.25 18.70
C VAL A 88 5.90 3.57 19.40
N GLU A 89 6.61 3.53 20.49
CA GLU A 89 6.83 4.75 21.25
C GLU A 89 7.86 5.61 20.55
N ILE A 90 7.48 6.86 20.32
CA ILE A 90 8.38 7.80 19.69
C ILE A 90 9.10 8.55 20.80
N PRO A 91 10.42 8.60 20.77
CA PRO A 91 11.15 9.30 21.81
C PRO A 91 10.78 10.76 21.89
N ALA A 92 11.06 11.34 23.01
CA ALA A 92 10.62 12.71 23.31
C ALA A 92 11.10 13.73 22.30
N GLN A 93 12.18 13.45 21.62
CA GLN A 93 12.65 14.42 20.68
C GLN A 93 11.65 14.67 19.58
N ALA A 94 10.67 13.81 19.48
CA ALA A 94 9.66 14.05 18.45
C ALA A 94 9.02 15.39 18.63
N LYS A 95 9.14 15.95 19.81
CA LYS A 95 8.52 17.18 19.99
C LYS A 95 9.35 18.29 19.54
N GLU A 96 10.48 18.14 19.20
CA GLU A 96 11.18 19.20 18.90
C GLU A 96 11.08 19.66 17.73
#